data_1f57b9f3291e8dc50f3fa13fb9a08cad
#
_entry.id   1f57b9f3291e8dc50f3fa13fb9a08cad
#
_cell.length_a   1.000
_cell.length_b   1.000
_cell.length_c   1.000
_cell.angle_alpha   90.00
_cell.angle_beta   90.00
_cell.angle_gamma   90.00
#
_symmetry.space_group_name_H-M   'P 1'
#
loop_
_entity.id
_entity.type
_entity.pdbx_description
1 polymer ?
#
loop_
_entity_poly.entity_id
_entity_poly.type
_entity_poly.pdbx_seq_one_letter_code
_entity_poly.pdbx_strand_id
1 'polypeptide(L)'
;MAVELTTEHAGIVATVLDYFEGWFDGDATRMDRALHPGLAKHALGQDATRSGVLDVTTKDEMVEATRQGRGRQRDVPDRAIQIEIASLSGDIASVVVHSAVYVEYALLARTADGWRITSTLWRWADGSGPRA
;
A
#
# COMPACT_ATOMS: atom_id res chain seq x y z
N MET A 1 -18.68 -21.23 2.67
CA MET A 1 -19.01 -20.71 2.24
C MET A 1 -18.50 -19.97 1.65
N ALA A 2 -18.47 -20.14 1.16
CA ALA A 2 -18.00 -19.51 0.42
C ALA A 2 -18.10 -18.38 0.40
N VAL A 3 -17.88 -18.13 0.76
CA VAL A 3 -18.05 -17.19 0.73
C VAL A 3 -17.80 -16.46 -0.04
N GLU A 4 -18.18 -16.25 -0.52
CA GLU A 4 -18.13 -15.40 -1.31
C GLU A 4 -17.31 -14.37 -1.03
N LEU A 5 -16.47 -14.01 -1.85
CA LEU A 5 -15.89 -12.79 -1.80
C LEU A 5 -16.96 -11.81 -1.83
N THR A 6 -17.19 -11.29 -0.71
CA THR A 6 -18.24 -10.32 -0.56
C THR A 6 -17.88 -9.06 -1.33
N THR A 7 -18.84 -8.18 -1.44
CA THR A 7 -18.62 -6.83 -1.96
C THR A 7 -17.51 -6.14 -1.19
N GLU A 8 -17.43 -6.38 0.13
CA GLU A 8 -16.39 -5.78 0.95
C GLU A 8 -15.01 -6.26 0.56
N HIS A 9 -14.84 -7.58 0.35
CA HIS A 9 -13.56 -8.10 -0.09
C HIS A 9 -13.15 -7.50 -1.44
N ALA A 10 -14.08 -7.44 -2.38
CA ALA A 10 -13.79 -6.88 -3.70
C ALA A 10 -13.39 -5.41 -3.59
N GLY A 11 -14.05 -4.64 -2.74
CA GLY A 11 -13.74 -3.24 -2.55
C GLY A 11 -12.36 -3.03 -1.93
N ILE A 12 -12.02 -3.88 -0.94
CA ILE A 12 -10.71 -3.81 -0.31
C ILE A 12 -9.61 -4.13 -1.32
N VAL A 13 -9.79 -5.20 -2.10
CA VAL A 13 -8.80 -5.60 -3.10
C VAL A 13 -8.64 -4.49 -4.15
N ALA A 14 -9.75 -3.89 -4.60
CA ALA A 14 -9.68 -2.81 -5.59
C ALA A 14 -8.88 -1.62 -5.07
N THR A 15 -9.08 -1.26 -3.80
CA THR A 15 -8.34 -0.15 -3.19
C THR A 15 -6.85 -0.46 -3.10
N VAL A 16 -6.51 -1.68 -2.68
CA VAL A 16 -5.11 -2.08 -2.55
C VAL A 16 -4.44 -2.13 -3.93
N LEU A 17 -5.16 -2.59 -4.96
CA LEU A 17 -4.62 -2.60 -6.31
C LEU A 17 -4.44 -1.19 -6.86
N ASP A 18 -5.37 -0.26 -6.57
CA ASP A 18 -5.17 1.14 -6.94
C ASP A 18 -3.86 1.68 -6.36
N TYR A 19 -3.56 1.29 -5.12
CA TYR A 19 -2.35 1.73 -4.45
C TYR A 19 -1.10 1.12 -5.09
N PHE A 20 -1.05 -0.20 -5.22
CA PHE A 20 0.16 -0.87 -5.72
C PHE A 20 0.36 -0.68 -7.21
N GLU A 21 -0.69 -0.87 -8.01
CA GLU A 21 -0.57 -0.67 -9.45
C GLU A 21 -0.40 0.80 -9.79
N GLY A 22 -1.07 1.67 -9.05
CA GLY A 22 -0.88 3.11 -9.22
C GLY A 22 0.58 3.50 -9.00
N TRP A 23 1.19 2.95 -7.96
CA TRP A 23 2.59 3.22 -7.67
C TRP A 23 3.51 2.75 -8.79
N PHE A 24 3.38 1.48 -9.18
CA PHE A 24 4.24 0.90 -10.21
C PHE A 24 4.01 1.55 -11.58
N ASP A 25 2.79 2.00 -11.86
CA ASP A 25 2.46 2.62 -13.15
C ASP A 25 2.70 4.12 -13.18
N GLY A 26 2.93 4.73 -12.02
CA GLY A 26 3.03 6.19 -11.93
C GLY A 26 1.68 6.88 -12.10
N ASP A 27 0.60 6.20 -11.75
CA ASP A 27 -0.76 6.69 -11.93
C ASP A 27 -1.22 7.41 -10.66
N ALA A 28 -1.01 8.72 -10.62
CA ALA A 28 -1.32 9.53 -9.45
C ALA A 28 -2.82 9.54 -9.13
N THR A 29 -3.68 9.42 -10.14
CA THR A 29 -5.13 9.39 -9.92
C THR A 29 -5.53 8.13 -9.16
N ARG A 30 -4.98 6.98 -9.53
CA ARG A 30 -5.25 5.75 -8.80
C ARG A 30 -4.70 5.81 -7.38
N MET A 31 -3.51 6.36 -7.22
CA MET A 31 -2.92 6.52 -5.90
C MET A 31 -3.79 7.41 -5.01
N ASP A 32 -4.23 8.54 -5.55
CA ASP A 32 -5.09 9.46 -4.80
C ASP A 32 -6.37 8.78 -4.35
N ARG A 33 -6.98 7.99 -5.24
CA ARG A 33 -8.22 7.30 -4.93
C ARG A 33 -8.07 6.26 -3.83
N ALA A 34 -6.90 5.67 -3.70
CA ALA A 34 -6.65 4.60 -2.72
C ALA A 34 -6.48 5.11 -1.30
N LEU A 35 -6.07 6.36 -1.12
CA LEU A 35 -5.57 6.84 0.17
C LEU A 35 -6.57 7.75 0.87
N HIS A 36 -6.71 7.55 2.17
CA HIS A 36 -7.47 8.46 3.02
C HIS A 36 -6.67 9.76 3.18
N PRO A 37 -7.34 10.94 3.23
CA PRO A 37 -6.61 12.19 3.45
C PRO A 37 -5.75 12.22 4.71
N GLY A 38 -6.10 11.45 5.72
CA GLY A 38 -5.34 11.35 6.95
C GLY A 38 -4.28 10.25 6.96
N LEU A 39 -3.87 9.78 5.80
CA LEU A 39 -2.89 8.69 5.71
C LEU A 39 -1.62 9.00 6.51
N ALA A 40 -1.16 7.99 7.25
CA ALA A 40 0.19 7.97 7.82
C ALA A 40 0.87 6.70 7.33
N LYS A 41 1.83 6.85 6.43
CA LYS A 41 2.58 5.72 5.88
C LYS A 41 3.96 5.71 6.49
N HIS A 42 4.35 4.56 7.05
CA HIS A 42 5.62 4.41 7.74
C HIS A 42 6.53 3.47 6.97
N ALA A 43 7.81 3.84 6.89
CA ALA A 43 8.81 3.02 6.26
C ALA A 43 9.74 2.44 7.31
N LEU A 44 9.99 1.13 7.22
CA LEU A 44 10.99 0.46 8.04
C LEU A 44 12.18 0.14 7.14
N GLY A 45 13.06 1.11 6.99
CA GLY A 45 14.28 0.95 6.21
C GLY A 45 15.46 0.64 7.12
N GLN A 46 16.62 0.46 6.52
CA GLN A 46 17.82 0.14 7.29
C GLN A 46 18.12 1.23 8.32
N ASP A 47 18.03 2.47 7.90
CA ASP A 47 18.33 3.58 8.81
C ASP A 47 17.28 3.69 9.91
N ALA A 48 16.01 3.52 9.57
CA ALA A 48 14.94 3.57 10.55
C ALA A 48 15.08 2.41 11.56
N THR A 49 15.43 1.22 11.06
CA THR A 49 15.63 0.06 11.92
C THR A 49 16.73 0.31 12.93
N ARG A 50 17.83 0.91 12.45
CA ARG A 50 19.01 1.15 13.28
C ARG A 50 18.75 2.24 14.31
N SER A 51 18.07 3.30 13.92
CA SER A 51 17.85 4.44 14.79
C SER A 51 16.61 4.33 15.66
N GLY A 52 15.71 3.41 15.33
CA GLY A 52 14.40 3.32 15.98
C GLY A 52 13.44 4.39 15.54
N VAL A 53 13.76 5.12 14.49
CA VAL A 53 12.89 6.18 13.97
C VAL A 53 12.29 5.72 12.65
N LEU A 54 10.98 5.91 12.50
CA LEU A 54 10.28 5.58 11.28
C LEU A 54 10.02 6.85 10.47
N ASP A 55 10.30 6.77 9.17
CA ASP A 55 9.90 7.84 8.26
C ASP A 55 8.40 7.80 8.06
N VAL A 56 7.78 8.97 8.00
CA VAL A 56 6.33 9.09 7.81
C VAL A 56 6.08 9.85 6.52
N THR A 57 5.21 9.28 5.68
CA THR A 57 4.80 9.89 4.42
C THR A 57 3.30 10.17 4.47
N THR A 58 2.92 11.38 4.06
CA THR A 58 1.50 11.78 3.98
C THR A 58 0.92 11.38 2.64
N LYS A 59 -0.42 11.50 2.52
CA LYS A 59 -1.08 11.25 1.25
C LYS A 59 -0.55 12.16 0.13
N ASP A 60 -0.43 13.45 0.41
CA ASP A 60 0.03 14.39 -0.62
C ASP A 60 1.44 14.05 -1.09
N GLU A 61 2.31 13.69 -0.17
CA GLU A 61 3.66 13.27 -0.52
C GLU A 61 3.65 12.00 -1.36
N MET A 62 2.77 11.06 -1.00
CA MET A 62 2.67 9.79 -1.73
C MET A 62 2.14 9.99 -3.15
N VAL A 63 1.11 10.82 -3.30
CA VAL A 63 0.55 11.12 -4.61
C VAL A 63 1.61 11.81 -5.49
N GLU A 64 2.35 12.75 -4.91
CA GLU A 64 3.37 13.46 -5.67
C GLU A 64 4.53 12.53 -6.06
N ALA A 65 4.98 11.66 -5.16
CA ALA A 65 6.03 10.69 -5.47
C ALA A 65 5.58 9.75 -6.60
N THR A 66 4.30 9.37 -6.59
CA THR A 66 3.73 8.54 -7.66
C THR A 66 3.77 9.29 -8.99
N ARG A 67 3.35 10.55 -8.97
CA ARG A 67 3.33 11.38 -10.20
C ARG A 67 4.73 11.55 -10.77
N GLN A 68 5.74 11.64 -9.90
CA GLN A 68 7.14 11.75 -10.33
C GLN A 68 7.69 10.43 -10.87
N GLY A 69 6.94 9.34 -10.77
CA GLY A 69 7.34 8.06 -11.32
C GLY A 69 8.35 7.28 -10.48
N ARG A 70 8.39 7.53 -9.17
CA ARG A 70 9.37 6.82 -8.33
C ARG A 70 9.15 5.33 -8.32
N GLY A 71 7.89 4.88 -8.32
CA GLY A 71 7.59 3.44 -8.39
C GLY A 71 7.91 2.84 -9.73
N ARG A 72 7.77 3.62 -10.80
CA ARG A 72 8.10 3.15 -12.15
C ARG A 72 9.58 2.85 -12.31
N GLN A 73 10.42 3.54 -11.54
CA GLN A 73 11.87 3.33 -11.61
C GLN A 73 12.29 1.95 -11.16
N ARG A 74 11.41 1.23 -10.46
CA ARG A 74 11.71 -0.13 -10.05
C ARG A 74 11.69 -1.12 -11.21
N ASP A 75 10.91 -0.82 -12.24
CA ASP A 75 10.92 -1.52 -13.54
C ASP A 75 10.98 -3.05 -13.41
N VAL A 76 10.03 -3.61 -12.64
CA VAL A 76 9.99 -5.06 -12.46
C VAL A 76 9.06 -5.68 -13.50
N PRO A 77 9.52 -6.72 -14.22
CA PRO A 77 8.67 -7.37 -15.22
C PRO A 77 7.44 -8.06 -14.63
N ASP A 78 7.62 -8.66 -13.47
CA ASP A 78 6.51 -9.31 -12.75
C ASP A 78 6.44 -8.70 -11.37
N ARG A 79 5.35 -8.03 -11.07
CA ARG A 79 5.15 -7.35 -9.79
C ARG A 79 4.86 -8.32 -8.67
N ALA A 80 4.34 -9.51 -9.00
CA ALA A 80 4.07 -10.57 -8.04
C ALA A 80 3.24 -10.07 -6.84
N ILE A 81 2.21 -9.27 -7.11
CA ILE A 81 1.38 -8.69 -6.05
C ILE A 81 0.47 -9.77 -5.48
N GLN A 82 0.63 -10.07 -4.20
CA GLN A 82 -0.20 -11.02 -3.47
C GLN A 82 -0.84 -10.30 -2.31
N ILE A 83 -2.17 -10.31 -2.25
CA ILE A 83 -2.94 -9.57 -1.26
C ILE A 83 -3.64 -10.55 -0.34
N GLU A 84 -3.42 -10.40 0.95
CA GLU A 84 -4.09 -11.18 1.97
C GLU A 84 -4.90 -10.24 2.85
N ILE A 85 -6.22 -10.43 2.89
CA ILE A 85 -7.05 -9.71 3.85
C ILE A 85 -6.95 -10.49 5.15
N ALA A 86 -6.18 -9.97 6.10
CA ALA A 86 -5.89 -10.67 7.33
C ALA A 86 -7.09 -10.64 8.28
N SER A 87 -7.83 -9.54 8.30
CA SER A 87 -9.04 -9.46 9.10
C SER A 87 -9.97 -8.39 8.55
N LEU A 88 -11.25 -8.59 8.79
CA LEU A 88 -12.29 -7.66 8.39
C LEU A 88 -13.32 -7.61 9.52
N SER A 89 -13.56 -6.42 10.04
CA SER A 89 -14.54 -6.22 11.11
C SER A 89 -15.37 -4.99 10.76
N GLY A 90 -16.53 -5.21 10.14
CA GLY A 90 -17.40 -4.12 9.73
C GLY A 90 -16.72 -3.22 8.71
N ASP A 91 -16.42 -2.00 9.11
CA ASP A 91 -15.84 -1.00 8.24
C ASP A 91 -14.34 -0.79 8.48
N ILE A 92 -13.68 -1.77 9.10
CA ILE A 92 -12.23 -1.74 9.35
C ILE A 92 -11.63 -3.04 8.83
N ALA A 93 -10.50 -2.94 8.12
CA ALA A 93 -9.81 -4.12 7.61
C ALA A 93 -8.30 -3.99 7.80
N SER A 94 -7.64 -5.13 7.97
CA SER A 94 -6.18 -5.20 7.91
C SER A 94 -5.78 -6.09 6.75
N VAL A 95 -4.74 -5.67 6.03
CA VAL A 95 -4.30 -6.32 4.80
C VAL A 95 -2.79 -6.45 4.81
N VAL A 96 -2.29 -7.58 4.33
CA VAL A 96 -0.86 -7.78 4.13
C VAL A 96 -0.62 -7.97 2.64
N VAL A 97 0.34 -7.24 2.09
CA VAL A 97 0.67 -7.32 0.68
C VAL A 97 2.13 -7.70 0.53
N HIS A 98 2.37 -8.74 -0.27
CA HIS A 98 3.71 -9.09 -0.72
C HIS A 98 3.80 -8.80 -2.19
N SER A 99 4.89 -8.18 -2.60
CA SER A 99 5.14 -7.94 -4.01
C SER A 99 6.61 -8.24 -4.32
N ALA A 100 6.99 -8.10 -5.57
CA ALA A 100 8.40 -8.32 -5.95
C ALA A 100 9.33 -7.34 -5.24
N VAL A 101 8.83 -6.17 -4.85
CA VAL A 101 9.67 -5.09 -4.31
C VAL A 101 9.41 -4.82 -2.83
N TYR A 102 8.15 -4.94 -2.40
CA TYR A 102 7.73 -4.46 -1.08
C TYR A 102 6.98 -5.51 -0.30
N VAL A 103 7.09 -5.44 1.03
CA VAL A 103 6.17 -6.09 1.96
C VAL A 103 5.49 -4.97 2.75
N GLU A 104 4.17 -4.95 2.74
CA GLU A 104 3.44 -3.83 3.35
C GLU A 104 2.22 -4.32 4.13
N TYR A 105 2.08 -3.79 5.34
CA TYR A 105 0.94 -4.04 6.21
C TYR A 105 0.10 -2.79 6.22
N ALA A 106 -1.18 -2.91 5.92
CA ALA A 106 -2.07 -1.76 5.76
C ALA A 106 -3.34 -1.91 6.58
N LEU A 107 -3.80 -0.78 7.10
CA LEU A 107 -5.12 -0.68 7.71
C LEU A 107 -6.00 0.16 6.80
N LEU A 108 -7.23 -0.31 6.61
CA LEU A 108 -8.20 0.36 5.76
C LEU A 108 -9.48 0.65 6.52
N ALA A 109 -10.14 1.73 6.15
CA ALA A 109 -11.47 2.05 6.64
C ALA A 109 -12.43 2.21 5.49
N ARG A 110 -13.67 1.76 5.67
CA ARG A 110 -14.72 2.01 4.70
C ARG A 110 -15.35 3.37 5.00
N THR A 111 -15.22 4.27 4.06
CA THR A 111 -15.73 5.63 4.16
C THR A 111 -16.94 5.80 3.24
N ALA A 112 -17.52 6.98 3.23
CA ALA A 112 -18.60 7.30 2.30
C ALA A 112 -18.16 7.14 0.85
N ASP A 113 -16.86 7.30 0.58
CA ASP A 113 -16.31 7.20 -0.77
C ASP A 113 -15.76 5.80 -1.08
N GLY A 114 -15.92 4.86 -0.17
CA GLY A 114 -15.42 3.50 -0.32
C GLY A 114 -14.25 3.21 0.61
N TRP A 115 -13.60 2.08 0.37
CA TRP A 115 -12.46 1.69 1.19
C TRP A 115 -11.26 2.59 0.90
N ARG A 116 -10.56 3.00 1.95
CA ARG A 116 -9.37 3.86 1.83
C ARG A 116 -8.32 3.39 2.82
N ILE A 117 -7.06 3.47 2.41
CA ILE A 117 -5.93 3.11 3.26
C ILE A 117 -5.67 4.26 4.24
N THR A 118 -5.66 3.96 5.53
CA THR A 118 -5.49 4.97 6.59
C THR A 118 -4.10 4.97 7.18
N SER A 119 -3.42 3.81 7.20
CA SER A 119 -2.04 3.74 7.68
C SER A 119 -1.37 2.51 7.11
N THR A 120 -0.06 2.58 6.94
CA THR A 120 0.74 1.44 6.52
C THR A 120 2.08 1.43 7.22
N LEU A 121 2.68 0.23 7.23
CA LEU A 121 4.08 0.04 7.61
C LEU A 121 4.67 -0.90 6.57
N TRP A 122 5.76 -0.50 5.93
CA TRP A 122 6.33 -1.28 4.85
C TRP A 122 7.84 -1.41 4.99
N ARG A 123 8.36 -2.42 4.34
CA ARG A 123 9.80 -2.62 4.19
C ARG A 123 10.06 -3.18 2.80
N TRP A 124 11.31 -3.13 2.39
CA TRP A 124 11.71 -3.76 1.14
C TRP A 124 11.55 -5.27 1.26
N ALA A 125 11.09 -5.91 0.18
CA ALA A 125 11.18 -7.36 0.08
C ALA A 125 12.66 -7.73 0.00
N ASP A 126 12.97 -8.97 0.38
CA ASP A 126 14.36 -9.41 0.43
C ASP A 126 15.03 -9.21 -0.94
N GLY A 127 16.19 -8.57 -0.92
CA GLY A 127 16.98 -8.33 -2.12
C GLY A 127 16.51 -7.17 -2.98
N SER A 128 15.46 -6.45 -2.58
CA SER A 128 14.87 -5.39 -3.41
C SER A 128 15.27 -4.00 -3.01
N GLY A 129 15.73 -3.81 -1.77
CA GLY A 129 16.04 -2.48 -1.26
C GLY A 129 17.34 -1.94 -1.82
N PRO A 130 17.65 -0.66 -1.49
CA PRO A 130 18.93 -0.09 -1.87
C PRO A 130 20.07 -0.85 -1.22
N ARG A 131 21.15 -0.96 -1.94
CA ARG A 131 22.33 -1.58 -1.36
C ARG A 131 23.13 -0.54 -0.60
N ALA A 132 23.65 -0.97 0.51
CA ALA A 132 24.45 -0.11 1.34
C ALA A 132 25.75 0.26 0.63
#